data_6e6aa6fbdfced999fee5ea1dce605e94
#
_entry.id   6e6aa6fbdfced999fee5ea1dce605e94
#
_cell.length_a   1.000
_cell.length_b   1.000
_cell.length_c   1.000
_cell.angle_alpha   90.00
_cell.angle_beta   90.00
_cell.angle_gamma   90.00
#
_symmetry.space_group_name_H-M   'P 1'
#
loop_
_entity.id
_entity.type
_entity.pdbx_description
1 polymer ?
#
loop_
_entity_poly.entity_id
_entity_poly.type
_entity_poly.pdbx_seq_one_letter_code
_entity_poly.pdbx_strand_id
1 'polypeptide(L)'
;MKQTRFIPIEECNLRLREGADGQPSRTVVGRPIVFGVRSVNLTPLSDTRVVYEILEPGCITQELINRSDVVYNNNHSNDISNMIGRLRNGKGTLSLALREQYVESECDYPNTTVANNTLEQIRLGNVYGMSFAFEDDYQDTENGVSYERTTETIDGKEVWLRHVKRIIKLYDVANVTHPAYEQTSVGTREVSEAIDKAIEAQIQRECGGKKNSEGGEETDEEKAKREQAERDANGGETNAEKEAREAAEREANGGETNAEKAARELREKAEREERELEEQAERARHQRELRQRAYRVRREIDF
;
A
#
# COMPACT_ATOMS: atom_id res chain seq x y z
N MET A 1 -10.53 -2.29 -2.46
CA MET A 1 -9.47 -2.90 -1.62
C MET A 1 -8.74 -1.81 -0.86
N LYS A 2 -8.50 -1.97 0.48
CA LYS A 2 -7.77 -0.96 1.28
C LYS A 2 -6.32 -0.86 0.79
N GLN A 3 -5.88 0.35 0.46
CA GLN A 3 -4.54 0.67 0.00
C GLN A 3 -3.92 1.70 0.95
N THR A 4 -2.61 1.71 1.05
CA THR A 4 -1.83 2.70 1.82
C THR A 4 -0.88 3.43 0.91
N ARG A 5 -0.71 4.75 1.12
CA ARG A 5 0.25 5.57 0.37
C ARG A 5 1.00 6.49 1.30
N PHE A 6 2.30 6.46 1.13
CA PHE A 6 3.21 7.38 1.79
C PHE A 6 3.33 8.66 0.96
N ILE A 7 3.37 9.78 1.64
CA ILE A 7 3.54 11.08 1.00
C ILE A 7 5.04 11.40 0.93
N PRO A 8 5.53 11.93 -0.20
CA PRO A 8 6.89 12.44 -0.28
C PRO A 8 7.20 13.40 0.88
N ILE A 9 8.39 13.28 1.45
CA ILE A 9 8.76 13.99 2.69
C ILE A 9 8.59 15.50 2.54
N GLU A 10 9.01 16.03 1.40
CA GLU A 10 8.93 17.46 1.08
C GLU A 10 7.50 17.98 1.09
N GLU A 11 6.54 17.12 0.83
CA GLU A 11 5.12 17.47 0.72
C GLU A 11 4.34 17.28 2.03
N CYS A 12 4.85 16.46 2.97
CA CYS A 12 4.13 16.12 4.21
C CYS A 12 3.87 17.33 5.11
N ASN A 13 4.80 18.27 5.20
CA ASN A 13 4.74 19.45 6.06
C ASN A 13 4.22 19.16 7.49
N LEU A 14 4.65 18.02 8.06
CA LEU A 14 4.25 17.59 9.40
C LEU A 14 4.94 18.46 10.46
N ARG A 15 4.16 19.13 11.28
CA ARG A 15 4.68 20.05 12.33
C ARG A 15 3.68 20.22 13.47
N LEU A 16 4.21 20.68 14.60
CA LEU A 16 3.37 21.24 15.67
C LEU A 16 2.90 22.65 15.28
N ARG A 17 1.65 22.97 15.59
CA ARG A 17 1.15 24.35 15.50
C ARG A 17 1.81 25.17 16.61
N GLU A 18 2.19 26.41 16.31
CA GLU A 18 2.62 27.35 17.34
C GLU A 18 1.43 27.76 18.20
N GLY A 19 1.57 27.71 19.51
CA GLY A 19 0.55 28.18 20.45
C GLY A 19 0.50 29.70 20.50
N ALA A 20 -0.66 30.27 20.80
CA ALA A 20 -0.88 31.73 20.85
C ALA A 20 0.01 32.48 21.84
N ASP A 21 0.51 31.77 22.85
CA ASP A 21 1.32 32.35 23.98
C ASP A 21 2.79 31.89 23.92
N GLY A 22 3.27 31.39 22.79
CA GLY A 22 4.61 30.83 22.68
C GLY A 22 4.81 29.51 23.44
N GLN A 23 3.75 28.94 23.99
CA GLN A 23 3.77 27.63 24.63
C GLN A 23 3.67 26.51 23.54
N PRO A 24 4.31 25.36 23.76
CA PRO A 24 4.19 24.24 22.83
C PRO A 24 2.72 23.83 22.66
N SER A 25 2.18 23.94 21.46
CA SER A 25 0.84 23.44 21.14
C SER A 25 0.83 21.91 21.15
N ARG A 26 -0.33 21.31 21.45
CA ARG A 26 -0.57 19.88 21.27
C ARG A 26 -1.22 19.57 19.91
N THR A 27 -1.47 20.60 19.11
CA THR A 27 -2.07 20.48 17.80
C THR A 27 -1.00 20.17 16.77
N VAL A 28 -1.14 19.04 16.10
CA VAL A 28 -0.27 18.63 14.97
C VAL A 28 -0.99 18.91 13.67
N VAL A 29 -0.27 19.54 12.73
CA VAL A 29 -0.74 19.85 11.39
C VAL A 29 0.16 19.14 10.38
N GLY A 30 -0.43 18.62 9.30
CA GLY A 30 0.31 17.98 8.23
C GLY A 30 -0.53 17.79 6.98
N ARG A 31 0.09 17.25 5.94
CA ARG A 31 -0.54 16.97 4.64
C ARG A 31 -0.48 15.47 4.34
N PRO A 32 -1.43 14.68 4.83
CA PRO A 32 -1.44 13.23 4.60
C PRO A 32 -1.81 12.83 3.16
N ILE A 33 -2.33 13.74 2.34
CA ILE A 33 -2.76 13.50 0.97
C ILE A 33 -2.38 14.71 0.13
N VAL A 34 -1.65 14.48 -0.98
CA VAL A 34 -1.21 15.53 -1.90
C VAL A 34 -1.61 15.13 -3.32
N PHE A 35 -2.13 16.10 -4.10
CA PHE A 35 -2.62 15.87 -5.46
C PHE A 35 -1.58 16.27 -6.51
N GLY A 36 -1.61 15.60 -7.67
CA GLY A 36 -0.76 15.93 -8.81
C GLY A 36 0.72 15.56 -8.66
N VAL A 37 1.10 14.88 -7.58
CA VAL A 37 2.50 14.49 -7.31
C VAL A 37 2.66 12.98 -7.54
N ARG A 38 3.76 12.57 -8.18
CA ARG A 38 4.09 11.16 -8.35
C ARG A 38 4.41 10.51 -7.00
N SER A 39 3.83 9.35 -6.75
CA SER A 39 4.15 8.50 -5.61
C SER A 39 5.55 7.88 -5.75
N VAL A 40 5.96 7.11 -4.75
CA VAL A 40 7.04 6.13 -4.91
C VAL A 40 6.62 5.05 -5.91
N ASN A 41 7.58 4.29 -6.45
CA ASN A 41 7.31 3.17 -7.34
C ASN A 41 6.40 2.13 -6.64
N LEU A 42 5.24 1.86 -7.22
CA LEU A 42 4.28 0.89 -6.70
C LEU A 42 4.59 -0.55 -7.11
N THR A 43 5.45 -0.74 -8.10
CA THR A 43 5.81 -2.06 -8.67
C THR A 43 7.32 -2.32 -8.62
N PRO A 44 7.98 -2.20 -7.45
CA PRO A 44 9.43 -2.36 -7.34
C PRO A 44 9.88 -3.78 -7.67
N LEU A 45 8.98 -4.77 -7.61
CA LEU A 45 9.22 -6.18 -7.92
C LEU A 45 8.82 -6.58 -9.35
N SER A 46 8.30 -5.66 -10.15
CA SER A 46 8.02 -5.90 -11.57
C SER A 46 9.32 -5.88 -12.38
N ASP A 47 9.49 -6.85 -13.27
CA ASP A 47 10.65 -6.94 -14.16
C ASP A 47 10.50 -6.08 -15.42
N THR A 48 9.28 -5.66 -15.74
CA THR A 48 8.94 -4.99 -17.00
C THR A 48 8.50 -3.55 -16.86
N ARG A 49 7.96 -3.16 -15.68
CA ARG A 49 7.31 -1.86 -15.49
C ARG A 49 7.73 -1.18 -14.18
N VAL A 50 7.78 0.14 -14.22
CA VAL A 50 7.84 1.03 -13.07
C VAL A 50 6.53 1.82 -13.07
N VAL A 51 5.72 1.70 -12.03
CA VAL A 51 4.44 2.37 -11.94
C VAL A 51 4.43 3.38 -10.81
N TYR A 52 4.20 4.64 -11.15
CA TYR A 52 3.93 5.71 -10.20
C TYR A 52 2.44 6.00 -10.14
N GLU A 53 1.95 6.41 -8.97
CA GLU A 53 0.58 6.85 -8.80
C GLU A 53 0.51 8.38 -8.74
N ILE A 54 -0.55 8.92 -9.30
CA ILE A 54 -0.93 10.32 -9.17
C ILE A 54 -2.37 10.35 -8.66
N LEU A 55 -2.57 11.01 -7.53
CA LEU A 55 -3.89 11.36 -7.06
C LEU A 55 -4.35 12.63 -7.81
N GLU A 56 -5.36 12.50 -8.63
CA GLU A 56 -5.85 13.65 -9.40
C GLU A 56 -6.55 14.68 -8.51
N PRO A 57 -6.37 15.99 -8.77
CA PRO A 57 -7.17 16.99 -8.13
C PRO A 57 -8.67 16.69 -8.31
N GLY A 58 -9.42 16.67 -7.21
CA GLY A 58 -10.84 16.31 -7.23
C GLY A 58 -11.13 14.81 -6.98
N CYS A 59 -10.11 13.94 -6.88
CA CYS A 59 -10.32 12.52 -6.54
C CYS A 59 -10.94 12.32 -5.15
N ILE A 60 -10.87 13.32 -4.28
CA ILE A 60 -11.49 13.38 -2.96
C ILE A 60 -12.45 14.57 -2.94
N THR A 61 -13.63 14.38 -2.39
CA THR A 61 -14.62 15.44 -2.19
C THR A 61 -14.77 15.80 -0.72
N GLN A 62 -15.19 17.03 -0.42
CA GLN A 62 -15.49 17.43 0.95
C GLN A 62 -16.64 16.59 1.55
N GLU A 63 -17.58 16.15 0.71
CA GLU A 63 -18.65 15.26 1.13
C GLU A 63 -18.10 13.89 1.60
N LEU A 64 -17.15 13.32 0.86
CA LEU A 64 -16.48 12.07 1.26
C LEU A 64 -15.80 12.25 2.62
N ILE A 65 -15.04 13.33 2.81
CA ILE A 65 -14.38 13.64 4.09
C ILE A 65 -15.41 13.73 5.21
N ASN A 66 -16.48 14.48 5.01
CA ASN A 66 -17.49 14.74 6.02
C ASN A 66 -18.25 13.49 6.47
N ARG A 67 -18.47 12.52 5.58
CA ARG A 67 -19.15 11.24 5.88
C ARG A 67 -18.22 10.12 6.34
N SER A 68 -16.92 10.33 6.22
CA SER A 68 -15.91 9.32 6.55
C SER A 68 -15.76 9.13 8.06
N ASP A 69 -15.28 7.95 8.41
CA ASP A 69 -14.81 7.60 9.75
C ASP A 69 -13.31 7.30 9.64
N VAL A 70 -12.49 8.32 9.92
CA VAL A 70 -11.04 8.30 9.72
C VAL A 70 -10.31 8.28 11.05
N VAL A 71 -9.45 7.30 11.25
CA VAL A 71 -8.60 7.18 12.44
C VAL A 71 -7.28 7.91 12.19
N TYR A 72 -6.74 8.58 13.20
CA TYR A 72 -5.36 9.06 13.21
C TYR A 72 -4.54 8.19 14.14
N ASN A 73 -3.50 7.56 13.63
CA ASN A 73 -2.68 6.60 14.36
C ASN A 73 -1.19 6.69 13.98
N ASN A 74 -0.37 5.83 14.56
CA ASN A 74 1.02 5.64 14.15
C ASN A 74 1.13 4.35 13.33
N ASN A 75 1.83 4.43 12.18
CA ASN A 75 2.17 3.29 11.31
C ASN A 75 0.96 2.42 10.90
N HIS A 76 -0.21 3.02 10.67
CA HIS A 76 -1.46 2.32 10.28
C HIS A 76 -1.90 1.22 11.25
N SER A 77 -1.55 1.36 12.53
CA SER A 77 -1.88 0.38 13.54
C SER A 77 -3.38 0.30 13.80
N ASN A 78 -3.91 -0.91 13.85
CA ASN A 78 -5.30 -1.16 14.26
C ASN A 78 -5.46 -1.30 15.78
N ASP A 79 -4.36 -1.22 16.54
CA ASP A 79 -4.40 -1.28 17.99
C ASP A 79 -4.90 0.06 18.56
N ILE A 80 -5.91 0.00 19.42
CA ILE A 80 -6.48 1.16 20.11
C ILE A 80 -5.43 1.93 20.90
N SER A 81 -4.40 1.25 21.40
CA SER A 81 -3.29 1.89 22.15
C SER A 81 -2.46 2.83 21.27
N ASN A 82 -2.52 2.70 19.94
CA ASN A 82 -1.83 3.55 18.99
C ASN A 82 -2.73 4.60 18.33
N MET A 83 -3.99 4.68 18.72
CA MET A 83 -4.92 5.70 18.23
C MET A 83 -4.64 7.05 18.90
N ILE A 84 -4.47 8.09 18.08
CA ILE A 84 -4.20 9.45 18.52
C ILE A 84 -5.45 10.32 18.37
N GLY A 85 -6.15 10.19 17.26
CA GLY A 85 -7.32 10.98 16.96
C GLY A 85 -8.30 10.28 16.04
N ARG A 86 -9.45 10.90 15.82
CA ARG A 86 -10.50 10.38 14.95
C ARG A 86 -11.36 11.49 14.40
N LEU A 87 -11.73 11.38 13.13
CA LEU A 87 -12.79 12.14 12.49
C LEU A 87 -13.94 11.17 12.19
N ARG A 88 -15.13 11.45 12.70
CA ARG A 88 -16.32 10.64 12.42
C ARG A 88 -17.50 11.54 12.14
N ASN A 89 -18.06 11.44 10.93
CA ASN A 89 -19.19 12.27 10.49
C ASN A 89 -18.95 13.77 10.76
N GLY A 90 -17.78 14.28 10.37
CA GLY A 90 -17.39 15.67 10.53
C GLY A 90 -17.08 16.12 11.97
N LYS A 91 -16.97 15.19 12.93
CA LYS A 91 -16.68 15.50 14.35
C LYS A 91 -15.53 14.65 14.88
N GLY A 92 -14.79 15.17 15.84
CA GLY A 92 -13.72 14.46 16.54
C GLY A 92 -12.52 15.34 16.85
N THR A 93 -11.42 14.73 17.25
CA THR A 93 -10.13 15.39 17.54
C THR A 93 -9.27 15.57 16.30
N LEU A 94 -9.59 14.87 15.21
CA LEU A 94 -9.00 15.03 13.89
C LEU A 94 -9.93 15.87 13.01
N SER A 95 -9.36 16.84 12.32
CA SER A 95 -9.99 17.58 11.22
C SER A 95 -9.25 17.34 9.93
N LEU A 96 -9.99 17.17 8.83
CA LEU A 96 -9.45 17.06 7.48
C LEU A 96 -10.07 18.16 6.62
N ALA A 97 -9.24 19.05 6.10
CA ALA A 97 -9.66 20.18 5.28
C ALA A 97 -9.17 20.00 3.84
N LEU A 98 -10.09 19.89 2.89
CA LEU A 98 -9.77 19.85 1.47
C LEU A 98 -9.22 21.20 1.01
N ARG A 99 -8.05 21.18 0.38
CA ARG A 99 -7.40 22.31 -0.27
C ARG A 99 -7.25 21.99 -1.76
N GLU A 100 -6.84 22.95 -2.54
CA GLU A 100 -6.68 22.79 -3.98
C GLU A 100 -5.65 21.72 -4.35
N GLN A 101 -4.52 21.68 -3.65
CA GLN A 101 -3.39 20.78 -3.95
C GLN A 101 -3.19 19.65 -2.94
N TYR A 102 -3.91 19.65 -1.81
CA TYR A 102 -3.73 18.66 -0.74
C TYR A 102 -4.94 18.58 0.20
N VAL A 103 -4.97 17.56 1.02
CA VAL A 103 -5.82 17.53 2.22
C VAL A 103 -4.94 17.85 3.43
N GLU A 104 -5.32 18.90 4.17
CA GLU A 104 -4.67 19.27 5.43
C GLU A 104 -5.31 18.51 6.57
N SER A 105 -4.49 17.88 7.39
CA SER A 105 -4.91 17.30 8.67
C SER A 105 -4.52 18.22 9.81
N GLU A 106 -5.44 18.37 10.73
CA GLU A 106 -5.20 19.03 12.02
C GLU A 106 -5.74 18.13 13.13
N CYS A 107 -4.91 17.79 14.10
CA CYS A 107 -5.29 16.92 15.20
C CYS A 107 -4.81 17.46 16.54
N ASP A 108 -5.76 17.62 17.47
CA ASP A 108 -5.45 17.90 18.86
C ASP A 108 -5.10 16.60 19.58
N TYR A 109 -3.81 16.43 19.87
CA TYR A 109 -3.30 15.23 20.52
C TYR A 109 -3.76 15.14 21.97
N PRO A 110 -4.43 14.05 22.34
CA PRO A 110 -4.89 13.84 23.72
C PRO A 110 -3.71 13.64 24.68
N ASN A 111 -3.96 13.79 25.97
CA ASN A 111 -2.94 13.53 27.00
C ASN A 111 -2.85 12.02 27.33
N THR A 112 -2.42 11.23 26.33
CA THR A 112 -2.15 9.80 26.47
C THR A 112 -0.68 9.52 26.25
N THR A 113 -0.19 8.38 26.70
CA THR A 113 1.23 8.00 26.57
C THR A 113 1.66 7.98 25.09
N VAL A 114 0.87 7.38 24.20
CA VAL A 114 1.21 7.31 22.77
C VAL A 114 1.26 8.71 22.17
N ALA A 115 0.28 9.57 22.46
CA ALA A 115 0.23 10.91 21.90
C ALA A 115 1.38 11.78 22.42
N ASN A 116 1.71 11.69 23.73
CA ASN A 116 2.84 12.41 24.31
C ASN A 116 4.18 11.98 23.69
N ASN A 117 4.40 10.67 23.55
CA ASN A 117 5.60 10.13 22.92
C ASN A 117 5.70 10.59 21.46
N THR A 118 4.60 10.54 20.70
CA THR A 118 4.59 10.94 19.29
C THR A 118 4.85 12.43 19.14
N LEU A 119 4.26 13.30 19.98
CA LEU A 119 4.53 14.74 19.98
C LEU A 119 6.01 15.03 20.19
N GLU A 120 6.65 14.34 21.14
CA GLU A 120 8.07 14.50 21.39
C GLU A 120 8.91 14.07 20.19
N GLN A 121 8.56 12.93 19.55
CA GLN A 121 9.29 12.46 18.36
C GLN A 121 9.13 13.42 17.16
N ILE A 122 7.95 14.02 16.98
CA ILE A 122 7.74 15.05 15.95
C ILE A 122 8.57 16.30 16.28
N ARG A 123 8.59 16.75 17.53
CA ARG A 123 9.37 17.92 17.97
C ARG A 123 10.87 17.73 17.77
N LEU A 124 11.37 16.51 18.00
CA LEU A 124 12.76 16.15 17.80
C LEU A 124 13.11 15.90 16.33
N GLY A 125 12.14 15.93 15.41
CA GLY A 125 12.35 15.64 14.00
C GLY A 125 12.57 14.16 13.68
N ASN A 126 12.30 13.25 14.62
CA ASN A 126 12.43 11.81 14.41
C ASN A 126 11.23 11.22 13.65
N VAL A 127 10.08 11.89 13.75
CA VAL A 127 8.86 11.56 12.99
C VAL A 127 8.48 12.78 12.17
N TYR A 128 8.58 12.66 10.85
CA TYR A 128 8.40 13.74 9.88
C TYR A 128 7.57 13.34 8.66
N GLY A 129 7.19 12.04 8.56
CA GLY A 129 6.44 11.49 7.45
C GLY A 129 4.99 11.23 7.78
N MET A 130 4.15 11.32 6.75
CA MET A 130 2.74 10.96 6.81
C MET A 130 2.37 9.94 5.75
N SER A 131 1.31 9.23 6.02
CA SER A 131 0.70 8.26 5.12
C SER A 131 -0.81 8.28 5.31
N PHE A 132 -1.54 7.74 4.34
CA PHE A 132 -2.98 7.56 4.46
C PHE A 132 -3.43 6.23 3.88
N ALA A 133 -4.57 5.74 4.33
CA ALA A 133 -5.19 4.53 3.82
C ALA A 133 -6.56 4.82 3.24
N PHE A 134 -6.81 4.30 2.05
CA PHE A 134 -7.99 4.59 1.27
C PHE A 134 -8.45 3.39 0.43
N GLU A 135 -9.59 3.55 -0.21
CA GLU A 135 -10.09 2.68 -1.26
C GLU A 135 -10.49 3.55 -2.45
N ASP A 136 -9.99 3.21 -3.62
CA ASP A 136 -10.33 3.85 -4.87
C ASP A 136 -11.38 3.06 -5.64
N ASP A 137 -11.94 3.68 -6.67
CA ASP A 137 -12.89 3.07 -7.57
C ASP A 137 -12.18 2.42 -8.76
N TYR A 138 -11.38 1.40 -8.52
CA TYR A 138 -10.60 0.72 -9.55
C TYR A 138 -11.46 -0.01 -10.60
N GLN A 139 -12.74 -0.22 -10.31
CA GLN A 139 -13.67 -0.87 -11.25
C GLN A 139 -14.15 0.09 -12.34
N ASP A 140 -14.22 1.38 -12.05
CA ASP A 140 -14.53 2.43 -13.02
C ASP A 140 -13.24 2.91 -13.68
N THR A 141 -12.93 2.35 -14.85
CA THR A 141 -11.69 2.67 -15.58
C THR A 141 -11.73 4.02 -16.29
N GLU A 142 -12.87 4.64 -16.40
CA GLU A 142 -13.03 5.96 -17.00
C GLU A 142 -12.93 7.07 -15.93
N ASN A 143 -13.69 6.95 -14.84
CA ASN A 143 -13.81 7.99 -13.84
C ASN A 143 -13.20 7.64 -12.48
N GLY A 144 -12.74 6.40 -12.30
CA GLY A 144 -12.15 5.91 -11.06
C GLY A 144 -10.63 5.80 -11.12
N VAL A 145 -10.11 4.82 -11.86
CA VAL A 145 -8.66 4.60 -12.01
C VAL A 145 -8.32 4.29 -13.46
N SER A 146 -7.33 4.99 -14.00
CA SER A 146 -6.79 4.71 -15.34
C SER A 146 -5.27 4.61 -15.31
N TYR A 147 -4.70 4.01 -16.34
CA TYR A 147 -3.26 3.86 -16.52
C TYR A 147 -2.81 4.55 -17.81
N GLU A 148 -1.69 5.26 -17.75
CA GLU A 148 -1.08 5.95 -18.87
C GLU A 148 0.35 5.46 -19.06
N ARG A 149 0.69 5.04 -20.28
CA ARG A 149 2.08 4.72 -20.65
C ARG A 149 2.81 6.01 -20.98
N THR A 150 3.91 6.26 -20.30
CA THR A 150 4.77 7.41 -20.60
C THR A 150 5.80 7.05 -21.70
N THR A 151 6.55 8.04 -22.15
CA THR A 151 7.71 7.83 -23.01
C THR A 151 9.00 7.54 -22.22
N GLU A 152 8.94 7.56 -20.90
CA GLU A 152 10.08 7.35 -20.01
C GLU A 152 10.42 5.86 -19.88
N THR A 153 11.69 5.57 -19.67
CA THR A 153 12.20 4.24 -19.29
C THR A 153 13.16 4.39 -18.12
N ILE A 154 13.07 3.49 -17.14
CA ILE A 154 13.97 3.43 -15.98
C ILE A 154 14.54 2.00 -15.91
N ASP A 155 15.86 1.88 -15.98
CA ASP A 155 16.54 0.58 -15.97
C ASP A 155 16.01 -0.42 -17.01
N GLY A 156 15.65 0.09 -18.20
CA GLY A 156 15.09 -0.71 -19.30
C GLY A 156 13.61 -1.08 -19.12
N LYS A 157 12.95 -0.65 -18.05
CA LYS A 157 11.53 -0.89 -17.76
C LYS A 157 10.68 0.28 -18.23
N GLU A 158 9.48 -0.01 -18.71
CA GLU A 158 8.50 1.01 -19.09
C GLU A 158 7.98 1.76 -17.86
N VAL A 159 7.84 3.08 -17.97
CA VAL A 159 7.23 3.89 -16.92
C VAL A 159 5.75 4.13 -17.22
N TRP A 160 4.92 3.78 -16.27
CA TRP A 160 3.48 3.96 -16.31
C TRP A 160 3.02 4.86 -15.17
N LEU A 161 1.97 5.64 -15.41
CA LEU A 161 1.27 6.45 -14.43
C LEU A 161 -0.10 5.84 -14.14
N ARG A 162 -0.40 5.63 -12.86
CA ARG A 162 -1.69 5.23 -12.37
C ARG A 162 -2.42 6.47 -11.86
N HIS A 163 -3.44 6.91 -12.59
CA HIS A 163 -4.25 8.07 -12.25
C HIS A 163 -5.44 7.67 -11.39
N VAL A 164 -5.47 8.09 -10.14
CA VAL A 164 -6.61 7.91 -9.24
C VAL A 164 -7.49 9.14 -9.33
N LYS A 165 -8.61 9.01 -10.01
CA LYS A 165 -9.60 10.08 -10.26
C LYS A 165 -10.72 10.09 -9.24
N ARG A 166 -10.94 8.95 -8.52
CA ARG A 166 -11.99 8.86 -7.51
C ARG A 166 -11.58 7.93 -6.36
N ILE A 167 -11.61 8.47 -5.14
CA ILE A 167 -11.51 7.74 -3.88
C ILE A 167 -12.92 7.57 -3.33
N ILE A 168 -13.27 6.34 -2.96
CA ILE A 168 -14.61 6.00 -2.46
C ILE A 168 -14.66 5.87 -0.94
N LYS A 169 -13.49 5.67 -0.29
CA LYS A 169 -13.41 5.52 1.17
C LYS A 169 -12.05 5.98 1.70
N LEU A 170 -12.07 6.68 2.84
CA LEU A 170 -10.90 6.98 3.66
C LEU A 170 -10.98 6.16 4.95
N TYR A 171 -9.86 5.53 5.34
CA TYR A 171 -9.78 4.68 6.52
C TYR A 171 -9.01 5.32 7.65
N ASP A 172 -7.80 5.77 7.37
CA ASP A 172 -6.92 6.37 8.35
C ASP A 172 -5.91 7.32 7.72
N VAL A 173 -5.37 8.18 8.56
CA VAL A 173 -4.13 8.93 8.34
C VAL A 173 -3.15 8.56 9.43
N ALA A 174 -1.87 8.49 9.13
CA ALA A 174 -0.87 8.02 10.07
C ALA A 174 0.40 8.87 10.04
N ASN A 175 1.00 9.06 11.22
CA ASN A 175 2.42 9.37 11.28
C ASN A 175 3.20 8.11 10.97
N VAL A 176 4.26 8.20 10.20
CA VAL A 176 5.08 7.05 9.84
C VAL A 176 6.55 7.29 10.18
N THR A 177 7.19 6.27 10.75
CA THR A 177 8.60 6.34 11.16
C THR A 177 9.55 6.23 9.97
N HIS A 178 9.11 5.57 8.92
CA HIS A 178 9.85 5.43 7.67
C HIS A 178 8.92 5.87 6.54
N PRO A 179 8.84 7.17 6.23
CA PRO A 179 8.20 7.59 4.99
C PRO A 179 9.01 6.97 3.87
N ALA A 180 8.32 6.23 3.01
CA ALA A 180 8.89 5.26 2.07
C ALA A 180 10.31 5.60 1.59
N TYR A 181 11.29 4.88 2.09
CA TYR A 181 12.53 4.68 1.34
C TYR A 181 12.15 3.97 0.03
N GLU A 182 12.76 4.34 -1.07
CA GLU A 182 12.55 3.75 -2.39
C GLU A 182 12.60 2.21 -2.39
N GLN A 183 13.12 1.59 -1.33
CA GLN A 183 13.30 0.15 -1.18
C GLN A 183 12.33 -0.55 -0.21
N THR A 184 11.60 0.17 0.66
CA THR A 184 10.55 -0.42 1.50
C THR A 184 9.21 -0.18 0.84
N SER A 185 8.96 -0.94 -0.19
CA SER A 185 7.83 -0.80 -1.07
C SER A 185 6.50 -1.07 -0.38
N VAL A 186 5.58 -0.17 -0.60
CA VAL A 186 4.14 -0.41 -0.50
C VAL A 186 3.69 -1.51 -1.48
N GLY A 187 4.57 -1.88 -2.44
CA GLY A 187 4.38 -2.94 -3.41
C GLY A 187 4.77 -4.30 -2.84
N THR A 188 3.82 -4.99 -2.21
CA THR A 188 3.94 -6.43 -2.10
C THR A 188 3.92 -7.04 -3.50
N ARG A 189 4.43 -8.25 -3.69
CA ARG A 189 4.33 -8.97 -4.97
C ARG A 189 2.87 -8.98 -5.48
N GLU A 190 1.91 -9.18 -4.59
CA GLU A 190 0.48 -9.19 -4.90
C GLU A 190 -0.02 -7.85 -5.48
N VAL A 191 0.46 -6.72 -4.95
CA VAL A 191 0.11 -5.38 -5.46
C VAL A 191 0.73 -5.15 -6.83
N SER A 192 2.01 -5.51 -7.01
CA SER A 192 2.70 -5.40 -8.31
C SER A 192 2.00 -6.23 -9.37
N GLU A 193 1.69 -7.49 -9.09
CA GLU A 193 0.97 -8.39 -10.00
C GLU A 193 -0.46 -7.90 -10.32
N ALA A 194 -1.17 -7.35 -9.34
CA ALA A 194 -2.50 -6.79 -9.56
C ALA A 194 -2.48 -5.56 -10.47
N ILE A 195 -1.48 -4.69 -10.32
CA ILE A 195 -1.28 -3.52 -11.17
C ILE A 195 -0.90 -3.96 -12.58
N ASP A 196 0.05 -4.90 -12.74
CA ASP A 196 0.45 -5.43 -14.04
C ASP A 196 -0.74 -6.04 -14.79
N LYS A 197 -1.56 -6.85 -14.12
CA LYS A 197 -2.80 -7.40 -14.70
C LYS A 197 -3.80 -6.31 -15.12
N ALA A 198 -3.93 -5.25 -14.33
CA ALA A 198 -4.84 -4.14 -14.67
C ALA A 198 -4.36 -3.38 -15.92
N ILE A 199 -3.05 -3.14 -16.05
CA ILE A 199 -2.44 -2.52 -17.22
C ILE A 199 -2.64 -3.41 -18.45
N GLU A 200 -2.39 -4.71 -18.36
CA GLU A 200 -2.59 -5.66 -19.45
C GLU A 200 -4.04 -5.70 -19.91
N ALA A 201 -4.99 -5.72 -18.98
CA ALA A 201 -6.41 -5.66 -19.30
C ALA A 201 -6.81 -4.35 -19.98
N GLN A 202 -6.17 -3.23 -19.64
CA GLN A 202 -6.38 -1.96 -20.34
C GLN A 202 -5.82 -1.99 -21.76
N ILE A 203 -4.58 -2.46 -21.94
CA ILE A 203 -3.95 -2.62 -23.26
C ILE A 203 -4.82 -3.49 -24.18
N GLN A 204 -5.31 -4.62 -23.67
CA GLN A 204 -6.17 -5.52 -24.44
C GLN A 204 -7.47 -4.84 -24.87
N ARG A 205 -8.10 -4.02 -24.03
CA ARG A 205 -9.31 -3.26 -24.38
C ARG A 205 -9.03 -2.21 -25.45
N GLU A 206 -7.93 -1.50 -25.36
CA GLU A 206 -7.53 -0.46 -26.33
C GLU A 206 -7.16 -1.08 -27.69
N CYS A 207 -6.48 -2.22 -27.68
CA CYS A 207 -6.15 -2.96 -28.91
C CYS A 207 -7.38 -3.69 -29.48
N GLY A 208 -8.26 -4.23 -28.65
CA GLY A 208 -9.49 -4.91 -29.07
C GLY A 208 -10.55 -3.99 -29.65
N GLY A 209 -10.61 -2.72 -29.17
CA GLY A 209 -11.53 -1.71 -29.70
C GLY A 209 -11.25 -1.27 -31.14
N LYS A 210 -10.05 -1.49 -31.65
CA LYS A 210 -9.69 -1.22 -33.05
C LYS A 210 -10.09 -2.33 -34.02
N LYS A 211 -10.47 -3.51 -33.51
CA LYS A 211 -10.84 -4.68 -34.39
C LYS A 211 -12.32 -4.74 -34.75
N ASN A 212 -13.18 -3.89 -34.19
CA ASN A 212 -14.63 -3.96 -34.46
C ASN A 212 -15.14 -3.04 -35.59
N SER A 213 -14.27 -2.42 -36.38
CA SER A 213 -14.71 -1.58 -37.52
C SER A 213 -14.38 -2.13 -38.93
N GLU A 214 -13.61 -3.23 -39.05
CA GLU A 214 -13.43 -3.91 -40.34
C GLU A 214 -13.43 -5.41 -40.10
N GLY A 215 -14.50 -6.06 -40.54
CA GLY A 215 -14.63 -7.52 -40.54
C GLY A 215 -13.71 -8.16 -41.59
N GLY A 216 -12.42 -8.21 -41.32
CA GLY A 216 -11.44 -8.99 -42.07
C GLY A 216 -11.06 -10.23 -41.25
N GLU A 217 -11.19 -11.41 -41.83
CA GLU A 217 -10.63 -12.65 -41.27
C GLU A 217 -9.11 -12.47 -41.11
N GLU A 218 -8.58 -12.84 -39.92
CA GLU A 218 -7.14 -12.84 -39.64
C GLU A 218 -6.43 -13.71 -40.68
N THR A 219 -5.44 -13.16 -41.38
CA THR A 219 -4.69 -13.93 -42.36
C THR A 219 -3.78 -14.95 -41.68
N ASP A 220 -3.47 -16.07 -42.38
CA ASP A 220 -2.58 -17.10 -41.83
C ASP A 220 -1.19 -16.54 -41.43
N GLU A 221 -0.72 -15.48 -42.13
CA GLU A 221 0.53 -14.80 -41.80
C GLU A 221 0.45 -13.97 -40.49
N GLU A 222 -0.68 -13.29 -40.23
CA GLU A 222 -0.90 -12.53 -39.00
C GLU A 222 -1.04 -13.45 -37.79
N LYS A 223 -1.75 -14.57 -37.99
CA LYS A 223 -1.88 -15.63 -36.99
C LYS A 223 -0.51 -16.23 -36.62
N ALA A 224 0.30 -16.56 -37.63
CA ALA A 224 1.65 -17.12 -37.43
C ALA A 224 2.57 -16.13 -36.67
N LYS A 225 2.51 -14.84 -37.02
CA LYS A 225 3.29 -13.81 -36.30
C LYS A 225 2.84 -13.63 -34.84
N ARG A 226 1.55 -13.71 -34.58
CA ARG A 226 1.01 -13.64 -33.22
C ARG A 226 1.44 -14.86 -32.38
N GLU A 227 1.27 -16.06 -32.95
CA GLU A 227 1.70 -17.29 -32.27
C GLU A 227 3.21 -17.33 -32.01
N GLN A 228 4.03 -16.81 -32.94
CA GLN A 228 5.47 -16.70 -32.75
C GLN A 228 5.81 -15.71 -31.62
N ALA A 229 5.16 -14.54 -31.60
CA ALA A 229 5.36 -13.57 -30.53
C ALA A 229 4.93 -14.11 -29.16
N GLU A 230 3.84 -14.89 -29.09
CA GLU A 230 3.41 -15.58 -27.88
C GLU A 230 4.43 -16.63 -27.43
N ARG A 231 4.99 -17.41 -28.34
CA ARG A 231 6.05 -18.39 -28.04
C ARG A 231 7.31 -17.75 -27.51
N ASP A 232 7.72 -16.62 -28.13
CA ASP A 232 8.90 -15.87 -27.68
C ASP A 232 8.71 -15.29 -26.27
N ALA A 233 7.49 -14.83 -25.93
CA ALA A 233 7.14 -14.30 -24.62
C ALA A 233 6.98 -15.38 -23.53
N ASN A 234 6.53 -16.58 -23.92
CA ASN A 234 6.18 -17.66 -22.98
C ASN A 234 7.21 -18.82 -22.95
N GLY A 235 8.45 -18.59 -23.41
CA GLY A 235 9.48 -19.61 -23.36
C GLY A 235 9.26 -20.79 -24.30
N GLY A 236 8.58 -20.57 -25.44
CA GLY A 236 8.35 -21.54 -26.50
C GLY A 236 6.92 -22.08 -26.64
N GLU A 237 6.00 -21.65 -25.77
CA GLU A 237 4.59 -22.07 -25.78
C GLU A 237 3.67 -20.92 -26.21
N THR A 238 2.58 -21.19 -26.93
CA THR A 238 1.48 -20.24 -27.09
C THR A 238 0.65 -20.15 -25.82
N ASN A 239 -0.13 -19.08 -25.66
CA ASN A 239 -1.02 -18.93 -24.50
C ASN A 239 -2.01 -20.10 -24.39
N ALA A 240 -2.54 -20.60 -25.50
CA ALA A 240 -3.44 -21.76 -25.52
C ALA A 240 -2.75 -23.07 -25.10
N GLU A 241 -1.51 -23.29 -25.51
CA GLU A 241 -0.71 -24.45 -25.10
C GLU A 241 -0.38 -24.40 -23.61
N LYS A 242 -0.02 -23.21 -23.10
CA LYS A 242 0.24 -22.96 -21.68
C LYS A 242 -1.00 -23.22 -20.82
N GLU A 243 -2.17 -22.68 -21.21
CA GLU A 243 -3.43 -22.92 -20.50
C GLU A 243 -3.81 -24.40 -20.49
N ALA A 244 -3.64 -25.09 -21.63
CA ALA A 244 -3.92 -26.53 -21.71
C ALA A 244 -2.99 -27.35 -20.81
N ARG A 245 -1.72 -27.00 -20.73
CA ARG A 245 -0.74 -27.64 -19.83
C ARG A 245 -1.09 -27.40 -18.36
N GLU A 246 -1.41 -26.16 -18.00
CA GLU A 246 -1.80 -25.82 -16.63
C GLU A 246 -3.12 -26.49 -16.22
N ALA A 247 -4.08 -26.62 -17.15
CA ALA A 247 -5.32 -27.35 -16.89
C ALA A 247 -5.07 -28.84 -16.67
N ALA A 248 -4.21 -29.46 -17.48
CA ALA A 248 -3.82 -30.86 -17.30
C ALA A 248 -3.04 -31.08 -15.98
N GLU A 249 -2.18 -30.16 -15.59
CA GLU A 249 -1.50 -30.19 -14.30
C GLU A 249 -2.47 -30.08 -13.11
N ARG A 250 -3.48 -29.20 -13.20
CA ARG A 250 -4.53 -29.07 -12.19
C ARG A 250 -5.36 -30.35 -12.04
N GLU A 251 -5.73 -30.97 -13.17
CA GLU A 251 -6.47 -32.22 -13.16
C GLU A 251 -5.65 -33.36 -12.50
N ALA A 252 -4.36 -33.45 -12.81
CA ALA A 252 -3.46 -34.45 -12.25
C ALA A 252 -3.16 -34.24 -10.74
N ASN A 253 -3.14 -32.98 -10.29
CA ASN A 253 -2.74 -32.59 -8.93
C ASN A 253 -3.92 -32.20 -8.02
N GLY A 254 -5.15 -32.59 -8.35
CA GLY A 254 -6.33 -32.32 -7.52
C GLY A 254 -6.73 -30.83 -7.46
N GLY A 255 -6.49 -30.08 -8.53
CA GLY A 255 -6.89 -28.69 -8.67
C GLY A 255 -5.77 -27.65 -8.57
N GLU A 256 -4.54 -28.08 -8.34
CA GLU A 256 -3.37 -27.18 -8.23
C GLU A 256 -2.37 -27.43 -9.36
N THR A 257 -1.72 -26.39 -9.86
CA THR A 257 -0.51 -26.53 -10.71
C THR A 257 0.71 -26.88 -9.84
N ASN A 258 1.76 -27.42 -10.45
CA ASN A 258 3.00 -27.71 -9.73
C ASN A 258 3.60 -26.46 -9.06
N ALA A 259 3.46 -25.29 -9.68
CA ALA A 259 3.91 -24.01 -9.12
C ALA A 259 3.09 -23.60 -7.89
N GLU A 260 1.77 -23.74 -7.92
CA GLU A 260 0.88 -23.44 -6.80
C GLU A 260 1.13 -24.37 -5.62
N LYS A 261 1.35 -25.67 -5.88
CA LYS A 261 1.70 -26.65 -4.86
C LYS A 261 3.03 -26.32 -4.19
N ALA A 262 4.07 -26.00 -4.95
CA ALA A 262 5.36 -25.58 -4.41
C ALA A 262 5.25 -24.29 -3.58
N ALA A 263 4.46 -23.32 -4.02
CA ALA A 263 4.22 -22.09 -3.27
C ALA A 263 3.48 -22.35 -1.95
N ARG A 264 2.51 -23.27 -1.93
CA ARG A 264 1.80 -23.67 -0.72
C ARG A 264 2.74 -24.37 0.28
N GLU A 265 3.55 -25.29 -0.19
CA GLU A 265 4.52 -26.00 0.66
C GLU A 265 5.56 -25.05 1.28
N LEU A 266 6.00 -24.04 0.52
CA LEU A 266 6.90 -22.99 1.02
C LEU A 266 6.23 -22.12 2.09
N ARG A 267 4.95 -21.76 1.91
CA ARG A 267 4.17 -21.05 2.92
C ARG A 267 4.00 -21.85 4.21
N GLU A 268 3.59 -23.11 4.10
CA GLU A 268 3.43 -23.99 5.26
C GLU A 268 4.74 -24.15 6.05
N LYS A 269 5.86 -24.19 5.33
CA LYS A 269 7.20 -24.24 5.95
C LYS A 269 7.51 -22.94 6.69
N ALA A 270 7.28 -21.79 6.08
CA ALA A 270 7.52 -20.50 6.69
C ALA A 270 6.66 -20.28 7.95
N GLU A 271 5.37 -20.64 7.91
CA GLU A 271 4.48 -20.58 9.08
C GLU A 271 4.88 -21.53 10.20
N ARG A 272 5.51 -22.65 9.88
CA ARG A 272 6.06 -23.57 10.89
C ARG A 272 7.28 -22.97 11.56
N GLU A 273 8.21 -22.41 10.79
CA GLU A 273 9.39 -21.73 11.30
C GLU A 273 9.03 -20.52 12.18
N GLU A 274 8.02 -19.75 11.79
CA GLU A 274 7.52 -18.62 12.57
C GLU A 274 6.94 -19.08 13.93
N ARG A 275 6.12 -20.13 13.94
CA ARG A 275 5.59 -20.71 15.18
C ARG A 275 6.69 -21.24 16.11
N GLU A 276 7.72 -21.88 15.56
CA GLU A 276 8.86 -22.34 16.35
C GLU A 276 9.65 -21.18 16.97
N LEU A 277 9.81 -20.08 16.25
CA LEU A 277 10.44 -18.86 16.76
C LEU A 277 9.61 -18.19 17.87
N GLU A 278 8.29 -18.15 17.71
CA GLU A 278 7.38 -17.62 18.75
C GLU A 278 7.45 -18.45 20.03
N GLU A 279 7.39 -19.80 19.91
CA GLU A 279 7.54 -20.68 21.07
C GLU A 279 8.89 -20.52 21.76
N GLN A 280 9.97 -20.35 21.01
CA GLN A 280 11.30 -20.09 21.58
C GLN A 280 11.35 -18.75 22.30
N ALA A 281 10.72 -17.72 21.74
CA ALA A 281 10.63 -16.41 22.36
C ALA A 281 9.79 -16.43 23.65
N GLU A 282 8.69 -17.18 23.67
CA GLU A 282 7.87 -17.37 24.87
C GLU A 282 8.63 -18.12 25.98
N ARG A 283 9.32 -19.21 25.64
CA ARG A 283 10.19 -19.95 26.58
C ARG A 283 11.28 -19.06 27.15
N ALA A 284 11.89 -18.20 26.31
CA ALA A 284 12.91 -17.26 26.77
C ALA A 284 12.33 -16.16 27.70
N ARG A 285 11.13 -15.66 27.43
CA ARG A 285 10.43 -14.73 28.32
C ARG A 285 10.12 -15.36 29.67
N HIS A 286 9.57 -16.56 29.66
CA HIS A 286 9.26 -17.28 30.89
C HIS A 286 10.52 -17.57 31.74
N GLN A 287 11.64 -17.95 31.13
CA GLN A 287 12.91 -18.12 31.83
C GLN A 287 13.43 -16.80 32.44
N ARG A 288 13.27 -15.67 31.74
CA ARG A 288 13.64 -14.36 32.29
C ARG A 288 12.78 -13.99 33.49
N GLU A 289 11.49 -14.24 33.47
CA GLU A 289 10.59 -14.02 34.60
C GLU A 289 10.95 -14.86 35.82
N LEU A 290 11.24 -16.15 35.60
CA LEU A 290 11.70 -17.05 36.68
C LEU A 290 13.01 -16.56 37.30
N ARG A 291 13.98 -16.11 36.51
CA ARG A 291 15.23 -15.53 37.02
C ARG A 291 14.99 -14.22 37.80
N GLN A 292 14.10 -13.37 37.35
CA GLN A 292 13.73 -12.14 38.08
C GLN A 292 13.02 -12.44 39.39
N ARG A 293 12.13 -13.44 39.43
CA ARG A 293 11.49 -13.90 40.69
C ARG A 293 12.52 -14.49 41.65
N ALA A 294 13.40 -15.33 41.19
CA ALA A 294 14.47 -15.90 42.01
C ALA A 294 15.41 -14.82 42.58
N TYR A 295 15.72 -13.78 41.79
CA TYR A 295 16.51 -12.65 42.24
C TYR A 295 15.79 -11.81 43.33
N ARG A 296 14.47 -11.59 43.20
CA ARG A 296 13.67 -10.89 44.24
C ARG A 296 13.64 -11.69 45.54
N VAL A 297 13.37 -12.97 45.49
CA VAL A 297 13.35 -13.84 46.68
C VAL A 297 14.71 -13.87 47.40
N ARG A 298 15.83 -13.92 46.66
CA ARG A 298 17.16 -13.81 47.26
C ARG A 298 17.39 -12.51 48.00
N ARG A 299 16.94 -11.38 47.45
CA ARG A 299 17.06 -10.07 48.12
C ARG A 299 16.22 -9.93 49.39
N GLU A 300 15.11 -10.68 49.50
CA GLU A 300 14.25 -10.67 50.69
C GLU A 300 14.78 -11.57 51.82
N ILE A 301 15.71 -12.49 51.51
CA ILE A 301 16.32 -13.39 52.52
C ILE A 301 17.63 -12.80 53.06
N ASP A 302 18.31 -11.93 52.33
CA ASP A 302 19.58 -11.29 52.74
C ASP A 302 19.34 -9.99 53.55
N PHE A 303 18.11 -9.70 53.99
CA PHE A 303 17.72 -8.69 54.98
C PHE A 303 17.12 -9.37 56.22
#